data_a982a70d1750a06e65d4d65c3ed0fb25
#
_entry.id   a982a70d1750a06e65d4d65c3ed0fb25
#
_cell.length_a   1.000
_cell.length_b   1.000
_cell.length_c   1.000
_cell.angle_alpha   90.00
_cell.angle_beta   90.00
_cell.angle_gamma   90.00
#
_symmetry.space_group_name_H-M   'P 1'
#
loop_
_entity.id
_entity.type
_entity.pdbx_description
1 polymer ?
#
loop_
_entity_poly.entity_id
_entity_poly.type
_entity_poly.pdbx_seq_one_letter_code
_entity_poly.pdbx_strand_id
1 'polypeptide(L)'
;MVRKINRQIGKYCIISKDVKFGKNVIVYGHANLYGCNIGDDCKIGKFVEIQRDAHIGNRVRVQSHTFICSGVSIEDDVFVGHNVSFVND
;
A
#
# COMPACT_ATOMS: atom_id res chain seq x y z
N MET A 1 5.71 -25.95 12.39
CA MET A 1 6.39 -25.14 11.37
C MET A 1 5.94 -23.71 11.44
N VAL A 2 6.88 -22.81 11.50
CA VAL A 2 6.56 -21.39 11.53
C VAL A 2 6.39 -20.88 10.12
N ARG A 3 5.27 -20.21 9.89
CA ARG A 3 4.99 -19.64 8.60
C ARG A 3 5.60 -18.23 8.52
N LYS A 4 6.45 -18.02 7.56
CA LYS A 4 7.02 -16.70 7.33
C LYS A 4 6.09 -15.89 6.45
N ILE A 5 5.85 -14.66 6.86
CA ILE A 5 5.20 -13.67 6.03
C ILE A 5 6.31 -12.88 5.37
N ASN A 6 6.44 -13.02 4.05
CA ASN A 6 7.45 -12.28 3.31
C ASN A 6 6.95 -10.88 3.06
N ARG A 7 7.59 -9.93 3.70
CA ARG A 7 7.25 -8.54 3.58
C ARG A 7 8.54 -7.75 3.57
N GLN A 8 8.70 -6.90 2.59
CA GLN A 8 9.89 -6.07 2.46
C GLN A 8 9.49 -4.62 2.58
N ILE A 9 10.04 -3.94 3.56
CA ILE A 9 9.76 -2.53 3.82
C ILE A 9 11.03 -1.75 3.58
N GLY A 10 10.98 -0.82 2.65
CA GLY A 10 12.10 0.05 2.34
C GLY A 10 12.42 1.03 3.46
N LYS A 11 13.50 1.78 3.28
CA LYS A 11 13.97 2.72 4.29
C LYS A 11 13.07 3.94 4.38
N TYR A 12 13.01 4.51 5.56
CA TYR A 12 12.34 5.80 5.83
C TYR A 12 10.84 5.77 5.58
N CYS A 13 10.23 4.59 5.69
CA CYS A 13 8.78 4.47 5.63
C CYS A 13 8.17 4.82 6.99
N ILE A 14 7.02 5.45 6.96
CA ILE A 14 6.20 5.65 8.16
C ILE A 14 4.98 4.76 8.01
N ILE A 15 4.85 3.78 8.88
CA ILE A 15 3.77 2.79 8.80
C ILE A 15 3.13 2.71 10.17
N SER A 16 1.85 3.08 10.25
CA SER A 16 1.13 3.00 11.53
C SER A 16 0.90 1.54 11.90
N LYS A 17 0.72 1.29 13.20
CA LYS A 17 0.63 -0.07 13.71
C LYS A 17 -0.60 -0.82 13.20
N ASP A 18 -1.61 -0.11 12.80
CA ASP A 18 -2.88 -0.69 12.38
C ASP A 18 -2.97 -0.98 10.89
N VAL A 19 -1.88 -0.80 10.15
CA VAL A 19 -1.83 -1.23 8.75
C VAL A 19 -1.80 -2.75 8.71
N LYS A 20 -2.67 -3.33 7.88
CA LYS A 20 -2.73 -4.78 7.70
C LYS A 20 -2.15 -5.13 6.34
N PHE A 21 -1.21 -6.04 6.35
CA PHE A 21 -0.52 -6.50 5.15
C PHE A 21 -0.87 -7.94 4.85
N GLY A 22 -1.09 -8.23 3.59
CA GLY A 22 -1.11 -9.60 3.11
C GLY A 22 0.30 -10.16 2.96
N LYS A 23 0.43 -11.24 2.20
CA LYS A 23 1.70 -11.93 1.97
C LYS A 23 2.46 -11.27 0.83
N ASN A 24 3.79 -11.30 0.91
CA ASN A 24 4.69 -10.90 -0.18
C ASN A 24 4.50 -9.45 -0.62
N VAL A 25 4.23 -8.56 0.31
CA VAL A 25 4.08 -7.13 0.00
C VAL A 25 5.46 -6.48 0.00
N ILE A 26 5.73 -5.66 -1.01
CA ILE A 26 6.95 -4.87 -1.10
C ILE A 26 6.55 -3.41 -1.02
N VAL A 27 7.12 -2.71 -0.04
CA VAL A 27 6.93 -1.27 0.12
C VAL A 27 8.27 -0.60 -0.10
N TYR A 28 8.35 0.26 -1.09
CA TYR A 28 9.59 0.97 -1.40
C TYR A 28 9.75 2.17 -0.46
N GLY A 29 10.94 2.74 -0.45
CA GLY A 29 11.31 3.76 0.54
C GLY A 29 10.43 4.99 0.57
N HIS A 30 10.39 5.65 1.71
CA HIS A 30 9.68 6.92 1.93
C HIS A 30 8.17 6.84 1.75
N ALA A 31 7.57 5.66 1.82
CA ALA A 31 6.11 5.53 1.77
C ALA A 31 5.51 5.82 3.15
N ASN A 32 4.30 6.34 3.15
CA ASN A 32 3.54 6.61 4.37
C ASN A 32 2.22 5.85 4.31
N LEU A 33 2.02 4.93 5.23
CA LEU A 33 0.85 4.08 5.26
C LEU A 33 0.15 4.21 6.61
N TYR A 34 -1.13 4.52 6.60
CA TYR A 34 -1.92 4.74 7.82
C TYR A 34 -3.17 3.89 7.79
N GLY A 35 -3.32 2.97 8.72
CA GLY A 35 -4.57 2.26 8.97
C GLY A 35 -5.28 1.67 7.77
N CYS A 36 -4.54 1.29 6.73
CA CYS A 36 -5.11 0.73 5.51
C CYS A 36 -4.91 -0.78 5.47
N ASN A 37 -5.60 -1.43 4.56
CA ASN A 37 -5.44 -2.86 4.32
C ASN A 37 -4.82 -3.07 2.94
N ILE A 38 -3.75 -3.84 2.89
CA ILE A 38 -3.05 -4.13 1.64
C ILE A 38 -3.06 -5.63 1.44
N GLY A 39 -3.54 -6.06 0.29
CA GLY A 39 -3.66 -7.49 -0.01
C GLY A 39 -2.34 -8.14 -0.35
N ASP A 40 -2.43 -9.36 -0.87
CA ASP A 40 -1.26 -10.18 -1.18
C ASP A 40 -0.57 -9.72 -2.45
N ASP A 41 0.74 -9.90 -2.48
CA ASP A 41 1.56 -9.72 -3.68
C ASP A 41 1.49 -8.30 -4.26
N CYS A 42 1.36 -7.32 -3.40
CA CYS A 42 1.29 -5.92 -3.80
C CYS A 42 2.66 -5.27 -3.79
N LYS A 43 2.83 -4.25 -4.62
CA LYS A 43 4.02 -3.42 -4.63
C LYS A 43 3.60 -1.96 -4.49
N ILE A 44 4.12 -1.32 -3.45
CA ILE A 44 3.81 0.07 -3.12
C ILE A 44 5.05 0.90 -3.39
N GLY A 45 4.98 1.83 -4.32
CA GLY A 45 6.12 2.59 -4.79
C GLY A 45 6.63 3.63 -3.80
N LYS A 46 7.74 4.27 -4.17
CA LYS A 46 8.35 5.31 -3.35
C LYS A 46 7.42 6.52 -3.23
N PHE A 47 7.44 7.14 -2.07
CA PHE A 47 6.69 8.38 -1.82
C PHE A 47 5.19 8.22 -2.05
N VAL A 48 4.66 7.01 -1.86
CA VAL A 48 3.23 6.75 -1.90
C VAL A 48 2.66 7.00 -0.51
N GLU A 49 1.51 7.65 -0.46
CA GLU A 49 0.77 7.79 0.80
C GLU A 49 -0.58 7.10 0.66
N ILE A 50 -0.90 6.22 1.61
CA ILE A 50 -2.18 5.54 1.66
C ILE A 50 -2.79 5.81 3.02
N GLN A 51 -3.98 6.38 3.03
CA GLN A 51 -4.62 6.83 4.25
C GLN A 51 -5.54 5.76 4.87
N ARG A 52 -6.00 6.09 6.06
CA ARG A 52 -6.81 5.20 6.89
C ARG A 52 -8.06 4.75 6.14
N ASP A 53 -8.43 3.49 6.37
CA ASP A 53 -9.63 2.88 5.79
C ASP A 53 -9.60 2.73 4.26
N ALA A 54 -8.44 2.87 3.64
CA ALA A 54 -8.28 2.47 2.25
C ALA A 54 -8.08 0.97 2.19
N HIS A 55 -8.60 0.36 1.14
CA HIS A 55 -8.48 -1.08 0.90
C HIS A 55 -7.83 -1.31 -0.44
N ILE A 56 -6.70 -2.00 -0.40
CA ILE A 56 -5.95 -2.35 -1.60
C ILE A 56 -6.07 -3.86 -1.78
N GLY A 57 -6.59 -4.27 -2.91
CA GLY A 57 -6.78 -5.69 -3.21
C GLY A 57 -5.46 -6.41 -3.43
N ASN A 58 -5.54 -7.61 -4.02
CA ASN A 58 -4.37 -8.44 -4.25
C ASN A 58 -3.70 -8.09 -5.58
N ARG A 59 -2.41 -8.26 -5.66
CA ARG A 59 -1.63 -8.06 -6.89
C ARG A 59 -1.81 -6.68 -7.48
N VAL A 60 -1.91 -5.68 -6.62
CA VAL A 60 -2.01 -4.27 -7.00
C VAL A 60 -0.61 -3.68 -7.03
N ARG A 61 -0.35 -2.85 -8.02
CA ARG A 61 0.89 -2.09 -8.11
C ARG A 61 0.54 -0.61 -8.06
N VAL A 62 1.09 0.07 -7.07
CA VAL A 62 0.92 1.52 -6.91
C VAL A 62 2.26 2.15 -7.20
N GLN A 63 2.32 2.97 -8.24
CA GLN A 63 3.57 3.59 -8.64
C GLN A 63 3.86 4.83 -7.78
N SER A 64 5.08 5.35 -7.93
CA SER A 64 5.59 6.39 -7.03
C SER A 64 4.76 7.68 -7.05
N HIS A 65 4.79 8.38 -5.92
CA HIS A 65 4.17 9.71 -5.76
C HIS A 65 2.65 9.70 -5.91
N THR A 66 2.03 8.59 -5.62
CA THR A 66 0.57 8.45 -5.68
C THR A 66 -0.02 8.64 -4.30
N PHE A 67 -1.15 9.31 -4.25
CA PHE A 67 -1.89 9.56 -3.02
C PHE A 67 -3.23 8.82 -3.06
N ILE A 68 -3.45 7.95 -2.11
CA ILE A 68 -4.71 7.21 -1.97
C ILE A 68 -5.37 7.67 -0.68
N CYS A 69 -6.46 8.41 -0.81
CA CYS A 69 -7.13 9.00 0.34
C CYS A 69 -7.98 7.96 1.08
N SER A 70 -8.43 8.36 2.25
CA SER A 70 -9.19 7.45 3.12
C SER A 70 -10.48 7.00 2.43
N GLY A 71 -10.83 5.74 2.68
CA GLY A 71 -12.07 5.16 2.18
C GLY A 71 -12.04 4.68 0.74
N VAL A 72 -10.93 4.84 0.03
CA VAL A 72 -10.80 4.35 -1.35
C VAL A 72 -10.59 2.84 -1.33
N SER A 73 -11.31 2.14 -2.22
CA SER A 73 -11.11 0.71 -2.44
C SER A 73 -10.55 0.49 -3.83
N ILE A 74 -9.45 -0.24 -3.90
CA ILE A 74 -8.82 -0.62 -5.16
C ILE A 74 -8.92 -2.13 -5.27
N GLU A 75 -9.50 -2.60 -6.36
CA GLU A 75 -9.73 -4.03 -6.56
C GLU A 75 -8.46 -4.76 -6.95
N ASP A 76 -8.55 -6.08 -7.02
CA ASP A 76 -7.41 -6.92 -7.37
C ASP A 76 -6.90 -6.59 -8.77
N ASP A 77 -5.61 -6.80 -8.96
CA ASP A 77 -4.95 -6.72 -10.27
C ASP A 77 -4.99 -5.33 -10.92
N VAL A 78 -5.14 -4.28 -10.11
CA VAL A 78 -5.16 -2.91 -10.62
C VAL A 78 -3.74 -2.35 -10.62
N PHE A 79 -3.42 -1.63 -11.67
CA PHE A 79 -2.17 -0.88 -11.80
C PHE A 79 -2.49 0.61 -11.66
N VAL A 80 -1.92 1.23 -10.63
CA VAL A 80 -2.08 2.67 -10.41
C VAL A 80 -0.79 3.35 -10.82
N GLY A 81 -0.87 4.26 -11.78
CA GLY A 81 0.31 4.92 -12.33
C GLY A 81 0.96 5.92 -11.37
N HIS A 82 2.00 6.60 -11.86
CA HIS A 82 2.71 7.60 -11.06
C HIS A 82 1.86 8.86 -10.90
N ASN A 83 2.03 9.53 -9.77
CA ASN A 83 1.43 10.85 -9.52
C ASN A 83 -0.09 10.86 -9.66
N VAL A 84 -0.73 9.77 -9.29
CA VAL A 84 -2.19 9.69 -9.26
C VAL A 84 -2.67 10.15 -7.90
N SER A 85 -3.70 10.98 -7.87
CA SER A 85 -4.33 11.39 -6.63
C SER A 85 -5.79 10.98 -6.64
N PHE A 86 -6.18 10.21 -5.64
CA PHE A 86 -7.58 9.91 -5.41
C PHE A 86 -8.13 10.94 -4.47
N VAL A 87 -9.32 11.46 -4.78
CA VAL A 87 -9.97 12.47 -3.95
C VAL A 87 -11.31 11.91 -3.50
N ASN A 88 -11.66 12.21 -2.25
CA ASN A 88 -13.00 11.90 -1.77
C ASN A 88 -13.68 13.19 -1.33
N ASP A 89 -14.98 13.17 -1.34
CA ASP A 89 -15.78 14.31 -0.89
C ASP A 89 -16.24 14.11 0.54
#